data_2ddb2e1c528633f11641d45280962724
#
_entry.id   2ddb2e1c528633f11641d45280962724
#
_cell.length_a   1.000
_cell.length_b   1.000
_cell.length_c   1.000
_cell.angle_alpha   90.00
_cell.angle_beta   90.00
_cell.angle_gamma   90.00
#
_symmetry.space_group_name_H-M   'P 1'
#
loop_
_entity.id
_entity.type
_entity.pdbx_description
1 polymer ?
#
loop_
_entity_poly.entity_id
_entity_poly.type
_entity_poly.pdbx_seq_one_letter_code
_entity_poly.pdbx_strand_id
1 'polypeptide(L)'
;KSEHYNSESGVVTDCASCHLPPKENGYLRYYMIKARMGAKDLWAKMTKDKDEINWDSKRTLEHGSKIVYNESCEKCHVNLFPTGITDDGITAHLYYEENARKLNLQCISCHLNTGHDMPGYEHKRLEGKVMDTGGGEKYDSVAVVASFANFTETVPGTTAAIRMVAVPGGEFTIGSPDNEPFRSADEGPRKKVRISPFFMGEVEVTWHQFWAFYNETMSEGRTPPEKIFANNNRPDVDAVSGPTPPFGFPDQGWGMGERPAITMTHYAAETFCQWLSLKTGRNYRLPTEAEWEYAARGGTQTPYFFEGSPKKYSKETFWNRLFGADTTSIASYVVYSEDSFGKTQEPSEVKANPFGLKNMLGNVMEYCSDRYAADAYSKIAEGALDPKGPESGEEFVVRGGAYSDDASLVRCAARAHTKTDDWLRTDPQNPKSIWWYSDIKGIGFRVVCDVPDGIL
;
A
#
# COMPACT_ATOMS: atom_id res chain seq x y z
N LYS A 1 -14.74 18.40 25.04
CA LYS A 1 -13.69 19.30 25.54
C LYS A 1 -12.39 18.52 25.49
N SER A 2 -11.32 19.07 24.89
CA SER A 2 -10.07 18.36 24.72
C SER A 2 -9.35 18.10 26.04
N GLU A 3 -8.48 17.11 26.09
CA GLU A 3 -7.59 16.86 27.24
C GLU A 3 -6.77 18.10 27.61
N HIS A 4 -6.37 18.93 26.64
CA HIS A 4 -5.69 20.20 26.86
C HIS A 4 -6.57 21.29 27.49
N TYR A 5 -7.88 21.13 27.47
CA TYR A 5 -8.82 22.07 28.09
C TYR A 5 -9.29 21.61 29.47
N ASN A 6 -9.29 20.30 29.74
CA ASN A 6 -9.77 19.69 30.97
C ASN A 6 -8.70 18.85 31.68
N SER A 7 -7.42 19.14 31.45
CA SER A 7 -6.34 18.36 32.02
C SER A 7 -6.36 18.45 33.56
N GLU A 8 -6.31 17.32 34.23
CA GLU A 8 -6.14 17.22 35.68
C GLU A 8 -4.84 17.86 36.15
N SER A 9 -3.88 18.07 35.27
CA SER A 9 -2.61 18.76 35.53
C SER A 9 -2.74 20.28 35.64
N GLY A 10 -3.93 20.84 35.38
CA GLY A 10 -4.22 22.27 35.55
C GLY A 10 -3.74 23.18 34.41
N VAL A 11 -3.16 22.65 33.36
CA VAL A 11 -2.73 23.43 32.19
C VAL A 11 -3.91 23.58 31.21
N VAL A 12 -4.52 24.77 31.19
CA VAL A 12 -5.56 25.11 30.24
C VAL A 12 -4.97 25.93 29.09
N THR A 13 -4.96 25.37 27.88
CA THR A 13 -4.53 26.09 26.68
C THR A 13 -5.74 26.72 25.98
N ASP A 14 -5.62 27.98 25.56
CA ASP A 14 -6.64 28.63 24.76
C ASP A 14 -6.54 28.22 23.26
N CYS A 15 -7.60 28.44 22.50
CA CYS A 15 -7.64 28.11 21.07
C CYS A 15 -6.52 28.81 20.29
N ALA A 16 -6.14 30.03 20.71
CA ALA A 16 -5.12 30.81 20.06
C ALA A 16 -3.72 30.20 20.24
N SER A 17 -3.48 29.49 21.33
CA SER A 17 -2.20 28.83 21.61
C SER A 17 -1.87 27.70 20.62
N CYS A 18 -2.88 27.02 20.07
CA CYS A 18 -2.69 25.96 19.05
C CYS A 18 -2.83 26.49 17.63
N HIS A 19 -3.71 27.48 17.40
CA HIS A 19 -4.08 27.94 16.05
C HIS A 19 -3.36 29.19 15.59
N LEU A 20 -2.48 29.78 16.38
CA LEU A 20 -1.64 30.91 16.01
C LEU A 20 -0.16 30.56 16.27
N PRO A 21 0.76 30.93 15.37
CA PRO A 21 2.18 30.71 15.63
C PRO A 21 2.63 31.55 16.82
N PRO A 22 3.66 31.12 17.57
CA PRO A 22 4.21 31.90 18.68
C PRO A 22 4.62 33.31 18.23
N LYS A 23 4.34 34.32 19.05
CA LYS A 23 4.68 35.72 18.73
C LYS A 23 6.18 35.95 18.56
N GLU A 24 6.96 35.16 19.29
CA GLU A 24 8.43 35.17 19.30
C GLU A 24 8.99 34.87 17.90
N ASN A 25 8.26 34.09 17.11
CA ASN A 25 8.64 33.68 15.75
C ASN A 25 8.25 34.72 14.67
N GLY A 26 7.78 35.90 15.08
CA GLY A 26 7.50 37.03 14.18
C GLY A 26 6.15 37.70 14.45
N TYR A 27 6.19 38.91 15.05
CA TYR A 27 5.00 39.71 15.36
C TYR A 27 4.12 39.95 14.14
N LEU A 28 4.69 40.30 13.00
CA LEU A 28 3.94 40.55 11.78
C LEU A 28 3.22 39.32 11.28
N ARG A 29 3.89 38.17 11.26
CA ARG A 29 3.29 36.86 10.88
C ARG A 29 2.11 36.53 11.79
N TYR A 30 2.29 36.65 13.11
CA TYR A 30 1.24 36.41 14.09
C TYR A 30 -0.02 37.25 13.83
N TYR A 31 0.15 38.58 13.73
CA TYR A 31 -0.99 39.47 13.54
C TYR A 31 -1.66 39.35 12.17
N MET A 32 -0.92 39.07 11.10
CA MET A 32 -1.51 38.78 9.80
C MET A 32 -2.37 37.53 9.81
N ILE A 33 -1.88 36.44 10.42
CA ILE A 33 -2.65 35.20 10.55
C ILE A 33 -3.87 35.42 11.41
N LYS A 34 -3.74 36.10 12.55
CA LYS A 34 -4.85 36.44 13.45
C LYS A 34 -5.93 37.27 12.74
N ALA A 35 -5.54 38.27 11.97
CA ALA A 35 -6.45 39.12 11.22
C ALA A 35 -7.18 38.32 10.13
N ARG A 36 -6.46 37.45 9.39
CA ARG A 36 -7.03 36.58 8.36
C ARG A 36 -8.03 35.60 8.93
N MET A 37 -7.73 34.97 10.07
CA MET A 37 -8.63 34.03 10.73
C MET A 37 -9.86 34.74 11.26
N GLY A 38 -9.69 35.89 11.93
CA GLY A 38 -10.80 36.69 12.45
C GLY A 38 -11.72 37.19 11.33
N ALA A 39 -11.18 37.59 10.19
CA ALA A 39 -11.98 37.98 9.02
C ALA A 39 -12.78 36.82 8.45
N LYS A 40 -12.19 35.61 8.38
CA LYS A 40 -12.91 34.40 7.94
C LYS A 40 -14.03 34.01 8.90
N ASP A 41 -13.79 34.10 10.21
CA ASP A 41 -14.81 33.79 11.21
C ASP A 41 -15.96 34.81 11.18
N LEU A 42 -15.65 36.08 11.02
CA LEU A 42 -16.67 37.12 10.86
C LEU A 42 -17.49 36.90 9.59
N TRP A 43 -16.83 36.59 8.46
CA TRP A 43 -17.50 36.29 7.21
C TRP A 43 -18.42 35.06 7.33
N ALA A 44 -17.91 33.99 7.96
CA ALA A 44 -18.68 32.78 8.18
C ALA A 44 -19.94 33.03 9.03
N LYS A 45 -19.80 33.84 10.09
CA LYS A 45 -20.95 34.23 10.94
C LYS A 45 -21.99 35.09 10.21
N MET A 46 -21.56 35.85 9.22
CA MET A 46 -22.47 36.73 8.46
C MET A 46 -23.16 36.01 7.29
N THR A 47 -22.56 34.93 6.78
CA THR A 47 -22.98 34.30 5.52
C THR A 47 -23.46 32.85 5.64
N LYS A 48 -23.26 32.21 6.81
CA LYS A 48 -23.61 30.79 7.00
C LYS A 48 -24.40 30.57 8.26
N ASP A 49 -25.42 29.75 8.18
CA ASP A 49 -26.09 29.23 9.38
C ASP A 49 -25.14 28.23 10.08
N LYS A 50 -25.22 28.17 11.41
CA LYS A 50 -24.41 27.27 12.23
C LYS A 50 -24.67 25.81 11.90
N ASP A 51 -25.90 25.48 11.52
CA ASP A 51 -26.35 24.13 11.21
C ASP A 51 -25.93 23.69 9.79
N GLU A 52 -25.52 24.62 8.92
CA GLU A 52 -24.98 24.32 7.58
C GLU A 52 -23.47 24.10 7.54
N ILE A 53 -22.77 24.30 8.66
CA ILE A 53 -21.34 24.09 8.72
C ILE A 53 -21.04 22.61 8.86
N ASN A 54 -20.44 22.02 7.83
CA ASN A 54 -19.91 20.65 7.91
C ASN A 54 -18.69 20.63 8.83
N TRP A 55 -18.92 20.36 10.12
CA TRP A 55 -17.87 20.30 11.14
C TRP A 55 -16.95 19.09 10.95
N ASP A 56 -17.43 17.99 10.38
CA ASP A 56 -16.64 16.77 10.17
C ASP A 56 -15.54 17.00 9.12
N SER A 57 -15.87 17.74 8.06
CA SER A 57 -14.85 18.11 7.07
C SER A 57 -13.72 19.01 7.63
N LYS A 58 -13.97 19.71 8.74
CA LYS A 58 -12.99 20.56 9.42
C LYS A 58 -12.10 19.83 10.41
N ARG A 59 -12.45 18.60 10.74
CA ARG A 59 -11.68 17.73 11.67
C ARG A 59 -10.70 16.83 10.95
N THR A 60 -10.52 16.99 9.66
CA THR A 60 -9.58 16.20 8.86
C THR A 60 -8.15 16.69 9.03
N LEU A 61 -7.17 15.79 8.85
CA LEU A 61 -5.75 16.13 8.85
C LEU A 61 -5.43 17.23 7.83
N GLU A 62 -6.06 17.17 6.64
CA GLU A 62 -5.89 18.17 5.59
C GLU A 62 -6.31 19.58 6.06
N HIS A 63 -7.38 19.68 6.81
CA HIS A 63 -7.80 20.98 7.34
C HIS A 63 -6.94 21.41 8.52
N GLY A 64 -6.65 20.50 9.45
CA GLY A 64 -5.83 20.74 10.64
C GLY A 64 -4.43 21.23 10.26
N SER A 65 -3.80 20.61 9.28
CA SER A 65 -2.45 21.00 8.79
C SER A 65 -2.36 22.43 8.25
N LYS A 66 -3.49 23.03 7.90
CA LYS A 66 -3.55 24.44 7.42
C LYS A 66 -3.71 25.47 8.54
N ILE A 67 -4.07 25.05 9.74
CA ILE A 67 -4.46 25.95 10.83
C ILE A 67 -3.78 25.64 12.17
N VAL A 68 -2.99 24.57 12.25
CA VAL A 68 -2.19 24.21 13.42
C VAL A 68 -0.71 24.32 13.07
N TYR A 69 0.08 24.86 13.96
CA TYR A 69 1.50 25.14 13.75
C TYR A 69 2.34 24.30 14.72
N ASN A 70 3.36 23.61 14.23
CA ASN A 70 4.28 22.83 15.05
C ASN A 70 4.90 23.66 16.16
N GLU A 71 5.32 24.87 15.83
CA GLU A 71 5.94 25.79 16.80
C GLU A 71 5.02 26.12 17.98
N SER A 72 3.71 25.97 17.80
CA SER A 72 2.72 26.16 18.85
C SER A 72 2.66 24.95 19.80
N CYS A 73 2.84 23.75 19.28
CA CYS A 73 2.92 22.53 20.07
C CYS A 73 4.25 22.46 20.82
N GLU A 74 5.35 22.74 20.13
CA GLU A 74 6.72 22.70 20.67
C GLU A 74 6.95 23.73 21.78
N LYS A 75 6.18 24.82 21.80
CA LYS A 75 6.24 25.81 22.87
C LYS A 75 5.89 25.24 24.25
N CYS A 76 4.93 24.33 24.32
CA CYS A 76 4.51 23.67 25.56
C CYS A 76 5.17 22.30 25.73
N HIS A 77 5.45 21.61 24.62
CA HIS A 77 6.12 20.31 24.57
C HIS A 77 7.59 20.49 24.19
N VAL A 78 8.33 21.21 25.04
CA VAL A 78 9.79 21.47 24.86
C VAL A 78 10.64 20.21 24.92
N ASN A 79 10.11 19.14 25.51
CA ASN A 79 10.76 17.84 25.60
C ASN A 79 9.89 16.81 24.87
N LEU A 80 10.34 16.37 23.70
CA LEU A 80 9.67 15.31 22.93
C LEU A 80 9.89 13.91 23.52
N PHE A 81 10.78 13.78 24.54
CA PHE A 81 11.14 12.50 25.16
C PHE A 81 10.92 12.57 26.69
N PRO A 82 9.68 12.82 27.16
CA PRO A 82 9.40 12.87 28.59
C PRO A 82 9.54 11.49 29.25
N THR A 83 9.81 11.48 30.56
CA THR A 83 9.80 10.23 31.33
C THR A 83 8.42 9.57 31.26
N GLY A 84 8.38 8.31 30.85
CA GLY A 84 7.13 7.54 30.70
C GLY A 84 6.57 7.50 29.28
N ILE A 85 7.22 8.11 28.28
CA ILE A 85 6.93 7.86 26.90
C ILE A 85 7.27 6.40 26.56
N THR A 86 6.46 5.76 25.74
CA THR A 86 6.71 4.39 25.28
C THR A 86 7.87 4.34 24.30
N ASP A 87 8.49 3.18 24.12
CA ASP A 87 9.58 2.98 23.13
C ASP A 87 9.11 3.35 21.72
N ASP A 88 7.85 3.05 21.38
CA ASP A 88 7.24 3.46 20.10
C ASP A 88 7.11 4.98 19.99
N GLY A 89 6.75 5.64 21.08
CA GLY A 89 6.70 7.10 21.15
C GLY A 89 8.08 7.73 20.98
N ILE A 90 9.11 7.16 21.58
CA ILE A 90 10.51 7.58 21.39
C ILE A 90 10.90 7.46 19.92
N THR A 91 10.62 6.31 19.32
CA THR A 91 10.94 6.02 17.92
C THR A 91 10.22 6.98 16.98
N ALA A 92 8.94 7.24 17.20
CA ALA A 92 8.15 8.16 16.39
C ALA A 92 8.68 9.61 16.49
N HIS A 93 9.09 10.05 17.68
CA HIS A 93 9.64 11.39 17.86
C HIS A 93 11.05 11.54 17.28
N LEU A 94 11.90 10.51 17.37
CA LEU A 94 13.19 10.51 16.68
C LEU A 94 13.01 10.64 15.17
N TYR A 95 12.07 9.88 14.59
CA TYR A 95 11.74 10.01 13.17
C TYR A 95 11.26 11.41 12.82
N TYR A 96 10.40 12.01 13.65
CA TYR A 96 9.95 13.38 13.45
C TYR A 96 11.12 14.35 13.43
N GLU A 97 12.04 14.30 14.41
CA GLU A 97 13.20 15.18 14.46
C GLU A 97 14.07 15.10 13.20
N GLU A 98 14.30 13.89 12.68
CA GLU A 98 15.12 13.69 11.49
C GLU A 98 14.43 14.10 10.19
N ASN A 99 13.12 13.89 10.10
CA ASN A 99 12.41 13.94 8.83
C ASN A 99 11.38 15.06 8.70
N ALA A 100 11.03 15.76 9.79
CA ALA A 100 9.98 16.77 9.79
C ALA A 100 10.13 17.81 8.67
N ARG A 101 11.34 18.30 8.44
CA ARG A 101 11.61 19.29 7.37
C ARG A 101 11.56 18.69 5.97
N LYS A 102 12.06 17.46 5.79
CA LYS A 102 12.12 16.80 4.47
C LYS A 102 10.75 16.36 3.98
N LEU A 103 9.94 15.87 4.90
CA LEU A 103 8.62 15.28 4.61
C LEU A 103 7.46 16.23 4.95
N ASN A 104 7.77 17.46 5.39
CA ASN A 104 6.77 18.43 5.86
C ASN A 104 5.83 17.85 6.93
N LEU A 105 6.38 17.04 7.84
CA LEU A 105 5.61 16.44 8.93
C LEU A 105 5.22 17.51 9.95
N GLN A 106 4.03 17.39 10.49
CA GLN A 106 3.53 18.24 11.54
C GLN A 106 3.16 17.39 12.77
N CYS A 107 3.25 17.96 13.96
CA CYS A 107 2.84 17.29 15.21
C CYS A 107 1.42 16.71 15.09
N ILE A 108 0.53 17.43 14.42
CA ILE A 108 -0.85 17.03 14.19
C ILE A 108 -0.96 15.81 13.22
N SER A 109 0.07 15.48 12.46
CA SER A 109 0.07 14.29 11.59
C SER A 109 -0.05 12.99 12.41
N CYS A 110 0.50 13.00 13.64
CA CYS A 110 0.41 11.87 14.56
C CYS A 110 -0.58 12.14 15.72
N HIS A 111 -0.80 13.41 16.07
CA HIS A 111 -1.61 13.84 17.19
C HIS A 111 -2.91 14.54 16.76
N LEU A 112 -3.61 14.00 15.77
CA LEU A 112 -4.80 14.62 15.18
C LEU A 112 -5.92 14.90 16.20
N ASN A 113 -6.05 14.07 17.22
CA ASN A 113 -7.13 14.13 18.20
C ASN A 113 -6.84 15.01 19.42
N THR A 114 -5.65 15.63 19.49
CA THR A 114 -5.19 16.36 20.69
C THR A 114 -5.98 17.64 20.99
N GLY A 115 -6.68 18.21 20.06
CA GLY A 115 -7.33 19.52 20.24
C GLY A 115 -8.85 19.49 20.36
N HIS A 116 -9.51 18.48 19.81
CA HIS A 116 -10.97 18.40 19.74
C HIS A 116 -11.43 16.96 19.86
N ASP A 117 -12.31 16.68 20.81
CA ASP A 117 -12.98 15.39 20.91
C ASP A 117 -13.72 15.07 19.62
N MET A 118 -13.42 13.94 19.01
CA MET A 118 -14.18 13.41 17.87
C MET A 118 -15.28 12.51 18.41
N PRO A 119 -16.57 12.87 18.30
CA PRO A 119 -17.67 11.98 18.69
C PRO A 119 -17.56 10.67 17.92
N GLY A 120 -17.45 9.56 18.63
CA GLY A 120 -17.30 8.22 18.04
C GLY A 120 -15.87 7.74 17.85
N TYR A 121 -14.87 8.57 18.10
CA TYR A 121 -13.48 8.14 18.25
C TYR A 121 -13.22 7.90 19.75
N GLU A 122 -13.52 6.71 20.21
CA GLU A 122 -12.94 6.27 21.48
C GLU A 122 -11.42 6.24 21.28
N HIS A 123 -10.67 6.88 22.18
CA HIS A 123 -9.25 6.62 22.35
C HIS A 123 -9.09 5.14 22.72
N LYS A 124 -9.12 4.29 21.71
CA LYS A 124 -8.48 2.99 21.86
C LYS A 124 -7.00 3.33 21.94
N ARG A 125 -6.49 3.50 23.17
CA ARG A 125 -5.07 3.36 23.43
C ARG A 125 -4.57 2.27 22.51
N LEU A 126 -3.48 2.53 21.82
CA LEU A 126 -2.64 1.51 21.22
C LEU A 126 -2.02 0.68 22.37
N GLU A 127 -2.87 0.08 23.17
CA GLU A 127 -2.51 -1.00 24.06
C GLU A 127 -2.44 -2.23 23.18
N GLY A 128 -1.31 -2.44 22.48
CA GLY A 128 -0.94 -3.72 21.87
C GLY A 128 -2.05 -4.53 21.17
N LYS A 129 -3.22 -3.94 20.93
CA LYS A 129 -4.34 -4.53 20.20
C LYS A 129 -4.50 -3.81 18.90
N VAL A 130 -3.93 -4.41 17.93
CA VAL A 130 -4.10 -4.16 16.51
C VAL A 130 -5.56 -3.91 16.19
N MET A 131 -5.80 -2.93 15.31
CA MET A 131 -7.13 -2.66 14.78
C MET A 131 -7.78 -3.94 14.28
N ASP A 132 -8.82 -4.37 14.95
CA ASP A 132 -9.76 -5.32 14.40
C ASP A 132 -10.53 -4.57 13.31
N THR A 133 -10.06 -4.66 12.09
CA THR A 133 -10.63 -3.97 10.93
C THR A 133 -11.90 -4.62 10.41
N GLY A 134 -12.37 -5.69 11.03
CA GLY A 134 -13.58 -6.39 10.65
C GLY A 134 -14.31 -6.97 11.84
N GLY A 135 -15.42 -6.37 12.26
CA GLY A 135 -16.36 -6.95 13.21
C GLY A 135 -17.12 -8.17 12.66
N GLY A 136 -16.49 -8.95 11.79
CA GLY A 136 -17.00 -10.19 11.25
C GLY A 136 -16.66 -11.42 12.12
N GLU A 137 -17.46 -12.45 12.02
CA GLU A 137 -17.13 -13.75 12.62
C GLU A 137 -15.88 -14.33 11.96
N LYS A 138 -15.03 -14.97 12.78
CA LYS A 138 -13.84 -15.65 12.26
C LYS A 138 -14.24 -16.94 11.54
N TYR A 139 -13.55 -17.24 10.47
CA TYR A 139 -13.74 -18.49 9.74
C TYR A 139 -13.18 -19.68 10.53
N ASP A 140 -13.95 -20.77 10.61
CA ASP A 140 -13.53 -21.99 11.31
C ASP A 140 -12.88 -23.03 10.39
N SER A 141 -13.06 -22.88 9.08
CA SER A 141 -12.60 -23.86 8.08
C SER A 141 -12.13 -23.20 6.79
N VAL A 142 -11.33 -23.93 6.02
CA VAL A 142 -10.92 -23.54 4.68
C VAL A 142 -12.01 -23.78 3.65
N ALA A 143 -11.97 -23.05 2.54
CA ALA A 143 -12.86 -23.27 1.41
C ALA A 143 -12.66 -24.66 0.78
N VAL A 144 -13.74 -25.28 0.33
CA VAL A 144 -13.67 -26.51 -0.46
C VAL A 144 -13.54 -26.15 -1.93
N VAL A 145 -12.43 -26.56 -2.57
CA VAL A 145 -12.20 -26.38 -4.01
C VAL A 145 -12.45 -27.75 -4.67
N ALA A 146 -13.61 -27.90 -5.28
CA ALA A 146 -14.05 -29.17 -5.90
C ALA A 146 -13.88 -29.21 -7.42
N SER A 147 -13.57 -28.07 -8.05
CA SER A 147 -13.42 -27.94 -9.52
C SER A 147 -12.55 -26.74 -9.84
N PHE A 148 -12.04 -26.66 -11.07
CA PHE A 148 -11.32 -25.50 -11.57
C PHE A 148 -12.30 -24.35 -11.88
N ALA A 149 -12.72 -23.64 -10.84
CA ALA A 149 -13.64 -22.51 -10.88
C ALA A 149 -13.26 -21.48 -9.81
N ASN A 150 -13.70 -20.25 -9.98
CA ASN A 150 -13.48 -19.19 -8.98
C ASN A 150 -14.01 -19.63 -7.61
N PHE A 151 -13.26 -19.32 -6.56
CA PHE A 151 -13.67 -19.59 -5.19
C PHE A 151 -13.25 -18.46 -4.25
N THR A 152 -13.75 -18.47 -3.05
CA THR A 152 -13.29 -17.57 -1.99
C THR A 152 -12.55 -18.41 -0.95
N GLU A 153 -11.26 -18.15 -0.79
CA GLU A 153 -10.46 -18.74 0.28
C GLU A 153 -10.76 -18.02 1.58
N THR A 154 -11.17 -18.78 2.57
CA THR A 154 -11.37 -18.27 3.94
C THR A 154 -10.17 -18.65 4.79
N VAL A 155 -9.63 -17.70 5.55
CA VAL A 155 -8.44 -17.95 6.36
C VAL A 155 -8.85 -18.33 7.78
N PRO A 156 -8.72 -19.61 8.19
CA PRO A 156 -9.19 -20.09 9.49
C PRO A 156 -8.60 -19.32 10.66
N GLY A 157 -9.44 -19.05 11.66
CA GLY A 157 -9.06 -18.27 12.85
C GLY A 157 -9.01 -16.76 12.62
N THR A 158 -9.32 -16.28 11.43
CA THR A 158 -9.34 -14.86 11.08
C THR A 158 -10.65 -14.45 10.42
N THR A 159 -10.84 -13.14 10.19
CA THR A 159 -11.96 -12.59 9.39
C THR A 159 -11.58 -12.39 7.92
N ALA A 160 -10.35 -12.75 7.54
CA ALA A 160 -9.86 -12.52 6.20
C ALA A 160 -10.35 -13.60 5.21
N ALA A 161 -10.72 -13.13 4.02
CA ALA A 161 -11.06 -13.99 2.89
C ALA A 161 -10.43 -13.41 1.61
N ILE A 162 -10.05 -14.28 0.68
CA ILE A 162 -9.41 -13.91 -0.58
C ILE A 162 -10.22 -14.51 -1.73
N ARG A 163 -10.69 -13.67 -2.64
CA ARG A 163 -11.36 -14.15 -3.84
C ARG A 163 -10.32 -14.62 -4.85
N MET A 164 -10.38 -15.87 -5.23
CA MET A 164 -9.47 -16.52 -6.15
C MET A 164 -10.15 -16.74 -7.50
N VAL A 165 -9.51 -16.29 -8.57
CA VAL A 165 -9.96 -16.43 -9.94
C VAL A 165 -9.22 -17.59 -10.60
N ALA A 166 -9.95 -18.50 -11.24
CA ALA A 166 -9.39 -19.58 -12.03
C ALA A 166 -8.85 -19.01 -13.35
N VAL A 167 -7.54 -18.98 -13.51
CA VAL A 167 -6.85 -18.53 -14.72
C VAL A 167 -6.53 -19.75 -15.58
N PRO A 168 -7.17 -19.92 -16.75
CA PRO A 168 -6.94 -21.09 -17.60
C PRO A 168 -5.53 -21.08 -18.15
N GLY A 169 -4.91 -22.25 -18.25
CA GLY A 169 -3.64 -22.38 -18.94
C GLY A 169 -3.75 -22.01 -20.41
N GLY A 170 -2.63 -21.70 -21.03
CA GLY A 170 -2.62 -21.34 -22.44
C GLY A 170 -1.27 -20.89 -22.97
N GLU A 171 -1.24 -20.57 -24.26
CA GLU A 171 -0.07 -19.99 -24.91
C GLU A 171 -0.23 -18.47 -25.04
N PHE A 172 0.86 -17.75 -24.84
CA PHE A 172 0.93 -16.32 -25.16
C PHE A 172 2.35 -15.91 -25.55
N THR A 173 2.50 -14.70 -26.01
CA THR A 173 3.81 -14.13 -26.31
C THR A 173 4.16 -13.12 -25.24
N ILE A 174 5.17 -13.46 -24.41
CA ILE A 174 5.69 -12.57 -23.35
C ILE A 174 6.49 -11.41 -23.98
N GLY A 175 6.39 -10.24 -23.38
CA GLY A 175 7.06 -9.02 -23.80
C GLY A 175 6.26 -8.20 -24.82
N SER A 176 6.84 -7.07 -25.24
CA SER A 176 6.23 -6.11 -26.15
C SER A 176 6.87 -6.12 -27.54
N PRO A 177 6.11 -5.81 -28.62
CA PRO A 177 6.66 -5.67 -29.95
C PRO A 177 7.56 -4.42 -30.03
N ASP A 178 8.56 -4.46 -30.93
CA ASP A 178 9.57 -3.39 -31.05
C ASP A 178 8.99 -2.00 -31.36
N ASN A 179 7.80 -1.95 -31.94
CA ASN A 179 7.10 -0.72 -32.28
C ASN A 179 6.10 -0.27 -31.19
N GLU A 180 6.02 -0.97 -30.04
CA GLU A 180 5.14 -0.54 -28.96
C GLU A 180 5.61 0.79 -28.38
N PRO A 181 4.72 1.79 -28.24
CA PRO A 181 5.09 3.08 -27.67
C PRO A 181 5.58 2.93 -26.22
N PHE A 182 6.66 3.63 -25.90
CA PHE A 182 7.32 3.64 -24.57
C PHE A 182 7.89 2.29 -24.11
N ARG A 183 8.12 1.38 -25.05
CA ARG A 183 8.76 0.11 -24.78
C ARG A 183 10.17 0.31 -24.23
N SER A 184 10.52 -0.43 -23.18
CA SER A 184 11.88 -0.58 -22.67
C SER A 184 12.61 -1.75 -23.32
N ALA A 185 13.95 -1.70 -23.36
CA ALA A 185 14.78 -2.75 -23.99
C ALA A 185 14.62 -4.14 -23.33
N ASP A 186 14.37 -4.15 -22.03
CA ASP A 186 14.20 -5.36 -21.21
C ASP A 186 12.83 -6.05 -21.38
N GLU A 187 11.89 -5.44 -22.11
CA GLU A 187 10.63 -6.06 -22.50
C GLU A 187 10.76 -7.03 -23.70
N GLY A 188 11.96 -7.38 -24.08
CA GLY A 188 12.22 -8.26 -25.19
C GLY A 188 13.55 -9.05 -25.08
N PRO A 189 13.83 -9.96 -26.01
CA PRO A 189 13.00 -10.30 -27.18
C PRO A 189 11.70 -11.00 -26.82
N ARG A 190 10.67 -10.81 -27.64
CA ARG A 190 9.41 -11.55 -27.47
C ARG A 190 9.62 -13.05 -27.61
N LYS A 191 8.96 -13.83 -26.74
CA LYS A 191 9.02 -15.30 -26.74
C LYS A 191 7.61 -15.86 -26.61
N LYS A 192 7.32 -16.89 -27.41
CA LYS A 192 6.09 -17.66 -27.24
C LYS A 192 6.30 -18.66 -26.13
N VAL A 193 5.42 -18.64 -25.11
CA VAL A 193 5.51 -19.50 -23.93
C VAL A 193 4.14 -20.10 -23.60
N ARG A 194 4.14 -21.12 -22.76
CA ARG A 194 2.94 -21.78 -22.25
C ARG A 194 2.85 -21.62 -20.75
N ILE A 195 1.65 -21.36 -20.26
CA ILE A 195 1.36 -21.24 -18.83
C ILE A 195 0.38 -22.34 -18.44
N SER A 196 0.68 -23.06 -17.40
CA SER A 196 -0.23 -24.02 -16.77
C SER A 196 -1.40 -23.30 -16.09
N PRO A 197 -2.57 -23.95 -15.91
CA PRO A 197 -3.66 -23.37 -15.14
C PRO A 197 -3.26 -23.10 -13.69
N PHE A 198 -3.75 -22.00 -13.12
CA PHE A 198 -3.53 -21.62 -11.72
C PHE A 198 -4.69 -20.78 -11.21
N PHE A 199 -4.75 -20.55 -9.90
CA PHE A 199 -5.63 -19.55 -9.31
C PHE A 199 -4.86 -18.29 -8.96
N MET A 200 -5.49 -17.13 -9.15
CA MET A 200 -4.89 -15.83 -8.80
C MET A 200 -5.88 -15.00 -7.98
N GLY A 201 -5.39 -14.27 -7.00
CA GLY A 201 -6.20 -13.30 -6.27
C GLY A 201 -6.87 -12.31 -7.21
N GLU A 202 -8.20 -12.10 -7.08
CA GLU A 202 -8.97 -11.17 -7.92
C GLU A 202 -8.35 -9.78 -7.90
N VAL A 203 -7.82 -9.40 -6.74
CA VAL A 203 -7.20 -8.10 -6.46
C VAL A 203 -5.86 -8.30 -5.75
N GLU A 204 -5.13 -7.23 -5.55
CA GLU A 204 -3.95 -7.19 -4.70
C GLU A 204 -4.33 -7.59 -3.26
N VAL A 205 -3.40 -8.12 -2.49
CA VAL A 205 -3.62 -8.40 -1.06
C VAL A 205 -3.98 -7.10 -0.34
N THR A 206 -5.12 -7.09 0.33
CA THR A 206 -5.64 -5.92 1.01
C THR A 206 -5.02 -5.76 2.41
N TRP A 207 -5.14 -4.56 2.99
CA TRP A 207 -4.72 -4.34 4.37
C TRP A 207 -5.45 -5.26 5.35
N HIS A 208 -6.74 -5.53 5.13
CA HIS A 208 -7.49 -6.46 5.96
C HIS A 208 -6.84 -7.85 5.99
N GLN A 209 -6.47 -8.36 4.80
CA GLN A 209 -5.85 -9.67 4.66
C GLN A 209 -4.43 -9.70 5.22
N PHE A 210 -3.62 -8.68 4.92
CA PHE A 210 -2.25 -8.59 5.43
C PHE A 210 -2.22 -8.39 6.95
N TRP A 211 -3.16 -7.63 7.50
CA TRP A 211 -3.27 -7.43 8.95
C TRP A 211 -3.70 -8.69 9.69
N ALA A 212 -4.47 -9.58 9.08
CA ALA A 212 -4.76 -10.88 9.66
C ALA A 212 -3.47 -11.70 9.88
N PHE A 213 -2.57 -11.69 8.88
CA PHE A 213 -1.23 -12.28 8.99
C PHE A 213 -0.39 -11.57 10.05
N TYR A 214 -0.30 -10.24 9.96
CA TYR A 214 0.47 -9.42 10.90
C TYR A 214 0.05 -9.69 12.35
N ASN A 215 -1.24 -9.65 12.64
CA ASN A 215 -1.78 -9.84 14.00
C ASN A 215 -1.52 -11.20 14.60
N GLU A 216 -1.50 -12.22 13.75
CA GLU A 216 -1.26 -13.59 14.19
C GLU A 216 0.23 -13.90 14.36
N THR A 217 1.09 -13.23 13.59
CA THR A 217 2.51 -13.59 13.51
C THR A 217 3.46 -12.51 14.01
N MET A 218 2.98 -11.29 14.26
CA MET A 218 3.86 -10.17 14.65
C MET A 218 4.75 -10.55 15.82
N SER A 219 6.02 -10.20 15.68
CA SER A 219 7.02 -10.31 16.72
C SER A 219 7.28 -8.92 17.30
N GLU A 220 6.97 -8.74 18.57
CA GLU A 220 7.43 -7.56 19.32
C GLU A 220 8.92 -7.69 19.72
N GLY A 221 9.65 -8.63 19.14
CA GLY A 221 11.01 -8.98 19.55
C GLY A 221 11.10 -9.68 20.90
N ARG A 222 9.96 -10.05 21.49
CA ARG A 222 9.86 -10.57 22.87
C ARG A 222 9.32 -11.98 22.99
N THR A 223 8.50 -12.43 22.03
CA THR A 223 7.96 -13.79 22.06
C THR A 223 7.83 -14.28 20.61
N PRO A 224 8.44 -15.41 20.27
CA PRO A 224 8.24 -15.99 18.96
C PRO A 224 6.75 -16.24 18.74
N PRO A 225 6.22 -15.98 17.54
CA PRO A 225 4.84 -16.34 17.21
C PRO A 225 4.68 -17.83 17.49
N GLU A 226 3.82 -18.14 18.47
CA GLU A 226 3.62 -19.52 18.86
C GLU A 226 3.14 -20.35 17.68
N LYS A 227 3.96 -21.28 17.22
CA LYS A 227 3.57 -22.51 16.54
C LYS A 227 3.20 -22.50 15.05
N ILE A 228 3.00 -21.37 14.36
CA ILE A 228 2.71 -21.46 12.91
C ILE A 228 3.95 -21.92 12.15
N PHE A 229 5.13 -21.46 12.54
CA PHE A 229 6.39 -21.85 11.92
C PHE A 229 7.13 -22.97 12.66
N ALA A 230 6.86 -23.17 13.95
CA ALA A 230 7.59 -24.14 14.77
C ALA A 230 7.35 -25.61 14.38
N ASN A 231 6.27 -25.92 13.69
CA ASN A 231 5.96 -27.29 13.25
C ASN A 231 6.42 -27.62 11.83
N ASN A 232 6.98 -26.67 11.10
CA ASN A 232 7.54 -26.91 9.78
C ASN A 232 9.08 -26.95 9.94
N ASN A 233 9.72 -28.06 9.70
CA ASN A 233 11.15 -28.21 9.52
C ASN A 233 11.66 -27.38 8.31
N ARG A 234 11.34 -26.09 8.27
CA ARG A 234 11.80 -25.14 7.27
C ARG A 234 12.92 -24.32 7.89
N PRO A 235 14.19 -24.60 7.55
CA PRO A 235 15.34 -23.86 8.09
C PRO A 235 15.43 -22.44 7.55
N ASP A 236 14.63 -22.09 6.56
CA ASP A 236 14.58 -20.82 5.85
C ASP A 236 13.60 -19.82 6.48
N VAL A 237 12.80 -20.26 7.45
CA VAL A 237 11.88 -19.38 8.19
C VAL A 237 12.37 -19.28 9.62
N ASP A 238 12.90 -18.14 9.97
CA ASP A 238 13.23 -17.84 11.36
C ASP A 238 11.94 -17.86 12.19
N ALA A 239 11.83 -18.82 13.10
CA ALA A 239 10.69 -18.95 14.01
C ALA A 239 10.49 -17.71 14.92
N VAL A 240 11.44 -16.79 14.92
CA VAL A 240 11.41 -15.51 15.65
C VAL A 240 10.85 -14.38 14.78
N SER A 241 10.69 -14.57 13.47
CA SER A 241 10.36 -13.50 12.56
C SER A 241 8.94 -13.52 12.05
N GLY A 242 8.04 -12.98 12.84
CA GLY A 242 6.85 -12.31 12.29
C GLY A 242 7.18 -10.85 11.96
N PRO A 243 6.31 -10.13 11.23
CA PRO A 243 6.53 -8.74 10.94
C PRO A 243 6.73 -7.93 12.23
N THR A 244 7.83 -7.20 12.29
CA THR A 244 8.01 -6.17 13.33
C THR A 244 7.01 -5.04 13.10
N PRO A 245 6.65 -4.24 14.12
CA PRO A 245 5.85 -3.06 13.90
C PRO A 245 6.45 -2.16 12.81
N PRO A 246 5.62 -1.67 11.88
CA PRO A 246 6.11 -0.76 10.85
C PRO A 246 6.60 0.54 11.47
N PHE A 247 7.63 1.10 10.89
CA PHE A 247 8.09 2.41 11.26
C PHE A 247 7.17 3.47 10.65
N GLY A 248 6.32 4.13 11.48
CA GLY A 248 5.32 5.08 11.03
C GLY A 248 4.01 4.44 10.56
N PHE A 249 3.29 5.14 9.69
CA PHE A 249 2.01 4.68 9.15
C PHE A 249 2.22 3.95 7.81
N PRO A 250 2.18 2.63 7.77
CA PRO A 250 2.45 1.88 6.55
C PRO A 250 1.38 2.15 5.47
N ASP A 251 0.16 2.51 5.88
CA ASP A 251 -0.94 2.92 5.00
C ASP A 251 -0.82 4.37 4.51
N GLN A 252 0.23 5.10 4.90
CA GLN A 252 0.48 6.51 4.57
C GLN A 252 -0.65 7.48 5.01
N GLY A 253 -1.50 7.05 5.95
CA GLY A 253 -2.69 7.80 6.36
C GLY A 253 -3.82 7.81 5.32
N TRP A 254 -3.76 6.91 4.33
CA TRP A 254 -4.81 6.78 3.31
C TRP A 254 -5.96 5.88 3.74
N GLY A 255 -5.80 5.20 4.85
CA GLY A 255 -6.70 4.20 5.38
C GLY A 255 -6.36 2.79 4.93
N MET A 256 -6.82 1.83 5.68
CA MET A 256 -6.58 0.40 5.48
C MET A 256 -7.82 -0.28 4.84
N GLY A 257 -8.35 -1.31 5.48
CA GLY A 257 -9.52 -2.06 4.98
C GLY A 257 -9.22 -2.80 3.68
N GLU A 258 -10.03 -2.55 2.67
CA GLU A 258 -9.93 -3.20 1.36
C GLU A 258 -8.93 -2.52 0.41
N ARG A 259 -8.25 -1.46 0.82
CA ARG A 259 -7.13 -0.91 0.05
C ARG A 259 -5.99 -1.91 -0.04
N PRO A 260 -5.21 -1.92 -1.13
CA PRO A 260 -4.03 -2.78 -1.22
C PRO A 260 -3.06 -2.49 -0.08
N ALA A 261 -2.54 -3.52 0.53
CA ALA A 261 -1.44 -3.42 1.47
C ALA A 261 -0.18 -2.97 0.73
N ILE A 262 0.54 -2.02 1.29
CA ILE A 262 1.69 -1.38 0.66
C ILE A 262 2.90 -1.32 1.60
N THR A 263 4.06 -0.98 1.07
CA THR A 263 5.33 -0.77 1.78
C THR A 263 6.02 -2.02 2.34
N MET A 264 5.39 -3.20 2.27
CA MET A 264 6.06 -4.44 2.69
C MET A 264 7.19 -4.81 1.73
N THR A 265 8.20 -5.51 2.23
CA THR A 265 9.28 -6.07 1.42
C THR A 265 8.83 -7.32 0.66
N HIS A 266 9.63 -7.75 -0.32
CA HIS A 266 9.40 -9.02 -1.02
C HIS A 266 9.40 -10.20 -0.03
N TYR A 267 10.33 -10.21 0.94
CA TYR A 267 10.38 -11.20 2.01
C TYR A 267 9.07 -11.28 2.80
N ALA A 268 8.50 -10.13 3.16
CA ALA A 268 7.22 -10.09 3.88
C ALA A 268 6.07 -10.65 3.03
N ALA A 269 6.06 -10.37 1.72
CA ALA A 269 5.07 -10.91 0.79
C ALA A 269 5.19 -12.44 0.63
N GLU A 270 6.40 -12.97 0.50
CA GLU A 270 6.65 -14.42 0.48
C GLU A 270 6.24 -15.08 1.79
N THR A 271 6.55 -14.45 2.93
CA THR A 271 6.18 -14.98 4.25
C THR A 271 4.66 -14.99 4.45
N PHE A 272 3.95 -13.97 3.95
CA PHE A 272 2.48 -13.99 3.91
C PHE A 272 1.96 -15.19 3.12
N CYS A 273 2.52 -15.48 1.94
CA CYS A 273 2.13 -16.63 1.14
C CYS A 273 2.39 -17.96 1.88
N GLN A 274 3.50 -18.08 2.58
CA GLN A 274 3.83 -19.25 3.40
C GLN A 274 2.83 -19.42 4.56
N TRP A 275 2.53 -18.33 5.28
CA TRP A 275 1.51 -18.34 6.33
C TRP A 275 0.15 -18.77 5.80
N LEU A 276 -0.28 -18.19 4.67
CA LEU A 276 -1.55 -18.53 4.03
C LEU A 276 -1.60 -20.01 3.63
N SER A 277 -0.48 -20.54 3.11
CA SER A 277 -0.35 -21.95 2.76
C SER A 277 -0.50 -22.86 3.97
N LEU A 278 0.11 -22.50 5.09
CA LEU A 278 -0.01 -23.26 6.34
C LEU A 278 -1.44 -23.25 6.90
N LYS A 279 -2.11 -22.09 6.83
CA LYS A 279 -3.48 -21.92 7.32
C LYS A 279 -4.49 -22.71 6.51
N THR A 280 -4.27 -22.82 5.20
CA THR A 280 -5.26 -23.38 4.25
C THR A 280 -4.91 -24.78 3.76
N GLY A 281 -3.67 -25.23 3.95
CA GLY A 281 -3.18 -26.50 3.43
C GLY A 281 -2.98 -26.50 1.90
N ARG A 282 -3.00 -25.33 1.25
CA ARG A 282 -2.77 -25.16 -0.19
C ARG A 282 -1.40 -24.56 -0.44
N ASN A 283 -0.94 -24.60 -1.68
CA ASN A 283 0.33 -23.98 -2.06
C ASN A 283 0.09 -22.56 -2.60
N TYR A 284 0.14 -21.57 -1.70
CA TYR A 284 0.12 -20.14 -2.05
C TYR A 284 1.54 -19.62 -2.24
N ARG A 285 1.73 -18.78 -3.24
CA ARG A 285 3.01 -18.16 -3.59
C ARG A 285 2.80 -16.85 -4.34
N LEU A 286 3.86 -16.11 -4.58
CA LEU A 286 3.86 -15.02 -5.54
C LEU A 286 3.76 -15.57 -6.98
N PRO A 287 3.16 -14.83 -7.93
CA PRO A 287 3.17 -15.22 -9.34
C PRO A 287 4.59 -15.19 -9.90
N THR A 288 4.89 -16.03 -10.87
CA THR A 288 6.04 -15.79 -11.74
C THR A 288 5.76 -14.59 -12.64
N GLU A 289 6.81 -13.97 -13.18
CA GLU A 289 6.65 -12.84 -14.11
C GLU A 289 5.82 -13.24 -15.34
N ALA A 290 5.99 -14.45 -15.83
CA ALA A 290 5.25 -14.97 -16.97
C ALA A 290 3.78 -15.22 -16.64
N GLU A 291 3.45 -15.78 -15.48
CA GLU A 291 2.07 -15.92 -14.99
C GLU A 291 1.40 -14.56 -14.82
N TRP A 292 2.14 -13.60 -14.24
CA TRP A 292 1.61 -12.26 -14.02
C TRP A 292 1.25 -11.57 -15.35
N GLU A 293 2.17 -11.58 -16.34
CA GLU A 293 1.92 -10.94 -17.64
C GLU A 293 0.80 -11.65 -18.41
N TYR A 294 0.77 -12.99 -18.38
CA TYR A 294 -0.32 -13.78 -18.97
C TYR A 294 -1.67 -13.39 -18.38
N ALA A 295 -1.74 -13.32 -17.06
CA ALA A 295 -2.94 -12.94 -16.33
C ALA A 295 -3.35 -11.49 -16.61
N ALA A 296 -2.40 -10.55 -16.64
CA ALA A 296 -2.66 -9.14 -16.94
C ALA A 296 -3.22 -8.94 -18.35
N ARG A 297 -2.71 -9.67 -19.33
CA ARG A 297 -3.19 -9.61 -20.72
C ARG A 297 -4.60 -10.14 -20.89
N GLY A 298 -5.01 -11.12 -20.12
CA GLY A 298 -6.34 -11.71 -20.26
C GLY A 298 -6.65 -12.21 -21.67
N GLY A 299 -5.64 -12.76 -22.39
CA GLY A 299 -5.74 -13.22 -23.77
C GLY A 299 -5.45 -12.18 -24.84
N THR A 300 -5.21 -10.91 -24.51
CA THR A 300 -4.83 -9.86 -25.46
C THR A 300 -3.32 -9.81 -25.71
N GLN A 301 -2.91 -9.14 -26.80
CA GLN A 301 -1.51 -8.88 -27.14
C GLN A 301 -1.21 -7.37 -27.23
N THR A 302 -2.18 -6.55 -26.86
CA THR A 302 -2.11 -5.09 -26.88
C THR A 302 -1.41 -4.54 -25.64
N PRO A 303 -0.95 -3.28 -25.63
CA PRO A 303 -0.30 -2.67 -24.46
C PRO A 303 -1.14 -2.73 -23.18
N TYR A 304 -2.45 -2.62 -23.33
CA TYR A 304 -3.45 -2.78 -22.25
C TYR A 304 -4.40 -3.92 -22.61
N PHE A 305 -5.04 -4.53 -21.62
CA PHE A 305 -6.07 -5.57 -21.86
C PHE A 305 -7.41 -4.99 -22.38
N PHE A 306 -7.52 -3.68 -22.48
CA PHE A 306 -8.64 -2.94 -23.06
C PHE A 306 -8.18 -2.13 -24.28
N GLU A 307 -9.14 -1.60 -25.05
CA GLU A 307 -8.84 -0.80 -26.23
C GLU A 307 -8.21 0.55 -25.84
N GLY A 308 -7.02 0.83 -26.37
CA GLY A 308 -6.31 2.07 -26.12
C GLY A 308 -4.86 2.05 -26.57
N SER A 309 -4.22 3.20 -26.46
CA SER A 309 -2.81 3.38 -26.82
C SER A 309 -2.08 4.19 -25.76
N PRO A 310 -0.87 3.79 -25.38
CA PRO A 310 -0.05 4.56 -24.46
C PRO A 310 0.17 6.02 -24.89
N LYS A 311 0.29 6.27 -26.20
CA LYS A 311 0.41 7.64 -26.73
C LYS A 311 -0.81 8.52 -26.45
N LYS A 312 -1.99 7.93 -26.33
CA LYS A 312 -3.24 8.64 -26.06
C LYS A 312 -3.34 9.07 -24.59
N TYR A 313 -2.87 8.22 -23.69
CA TYR A 313 -3.07 8.35 -22.25
C TYR A 313 -1.88 8.95 -21.49
N SER A 314 -0.65 8.85 -22.04
CA SER A 314 0.58 9.28 -21.39
C SER A 314 0.82 10.78 -21.54
N LYS A 315 1.23 11.43 -20.46
CA LYS A 315 1.77 12.82 -20.48
C LYS A 315 3.21 12.91 -21.00
N GLU A 316 3.88 11.81 -21.27
CA GLU A 316 5.20 11.81 -21.89
C GLU A 316 5.17 12.30 -23.35
N THR A 317 3.99 12.25 -24.01
CA THR A 317 3.84 12.85 -25.34
C THR A 317 3.75 14.37 -25.25
N PHE A 318 4.43 15.09 -26.17
CA PHE A 318 4.46 16.56 -26.20
C PHE A 318 3.06 17.20 -26.20
N TRP A 319 2.14 16.66 -27.02
CA TRP A 319 0.80 17.20 -27.14
C TRP A 319 -0.05 16.99 -25.88
N ASN A 320 0.03 15.83 -25.25
CA ASN A 320 -0.69 15.56 -24.02
C ASN A 320 -0.15 16.35 -22.84
N ARG A 321 1.17 16.64 -22.82
CA ARG A 321 1.77 17.53 -21.83
C ARG A 321 1.25 18.97 -21.93
N LEU A 322 0.94 19.43 -23.15
CA LEU A 322 0.45 20.78 -23.39
C LEU A 322 -1.07 20.91 -23.24
N PHE A 323 -1.84 19.93 -23.71
CA PHE A 323 -3.30 19.99 -23.81
C PHE A 323 -4.05 19.04 -22.88
N GLY A 324 -3.35 18.19 -22.13
CA GLY A 324 -3.89 17.12 -21.29
C GLY A 324 -3.99 15.79 -22.04
N ALA A 325 -3.85 14.69 -21.31
CA ALA A 325 -4.06 13.35 -21.82
C ALA A 325 -5.55 12.99 -21.79
N ASP A 326 -5.99 12.07 -22.66
CA ASP A 326 -7.35 11.53 -22.57
C ASP A 326 -7.42 10.45 -21.49
N THR A 327 -8.11 10.76 -20.41
CA THR A 327 -8.26 9.85 -19.26
C THR A 327 -9.54 9.03 -19.28
N THR A 328 -10.47 9.30 -20.19
CA THR A 328 -11.86 8.81 -20.12
C THR A 328 -12.01 7.30 -20.18
N SER A 329 -11.20 6.63 -21.00
CA SER A 329 -11.29 5.16 -21.16
C SER A 329 -10.45 4.43 -20.12
N ILE A 330 -9.20 4.87 -19.92
CA ILE A 330 -8.22 4.20 -19.05
C ILE A 330 -8.66 4.23 -17.58
N ALA A 331 -9.21 5.33 -17.10
CA ALA A 331 -9.70 5.49 -15.71
C ALA A 331 -10.77 4.45 -15.30
N SER A 332 -11.44 3.82 -16.28
CA SER A 332 -12.37 2.72 -15.98
C SER A 332 -11.68 1.41 -15.60
N TYR A 333 -10.39 1.26 -15.86
CA TYR A 333 -9.63 0.00 -15.74
C TYR A 333 -8.37 0.11 -14.90
N VAL A 334 -7.83 1.32 -14.74
CA VAL A 334 -6.49 1.55 -14.18
C VAL A 334 -6.53 2.74 -13.23
N VAL A 335 -5.95 2.58 -12.06
CA VAL A 335 -5.65 3.68 -11.11
C VAL A 335 -4.20 4.10 -11.34
N TYR A 336 -3.98 5.31 -11.84
CA TYR A 336 -2.66 5.81 -12.24
C TYR A 336 -2.53 7.32 -11.93
N SER A 337 -1.44 7.96 -12.29
CA SER A 337 -1.13 9.35 -11.87
C SER A 337 -2.21 10.38 -12.14
N GLU A 338 -3.06 10.19 -13.17
CA GLU A 338 -4.04 11.20 -13.58
C GLU A 338 -5.37 11.12 -12.80
N ASP A 339 -5.70 9.97 -12.20
CA ASP A 339 -6.98 9.75 -11.53
C ASP A 339 -6.86 9.22 -10.10
N SER A 340 -5.65 8.88 -9.65
CA SER A 340 -5.39 8.31 -8.31
C SER A 340 -5.57 9.31 -7.16
N PHE A 341 -5.57 10.61 -7.44
CA PHE A 341 -5.51 11.66 -6.41
C PHE A 341 -4.30 11.49 -5.46
N GLY A 342 -3.19 10.94 -5.97
CA GLY A 342 -1.94 10.76 -5.23
C GLY A 342 -1.95 9.66 -4.19
N LYS A 343 -2.87 8.69 -4.27
CA LYS A 343 -2.99 7.56 -3.34
C LYS A 343 -3.56 6.32 -4.03
N THR A 344 -3.38 5.16 -3.40
CA THR A 344 -4.05 3.93 -3.83
C THR A 344 -5.57 4.04 -3.71
N GLN A 345 -6.30 3.24 -4.47
CA GLN A 345 -7.75 3.15 -4.41
C GLN A 345 -8.19 1.75 -3.97
N GLU A 346 -9.45 1.61 -3.55
CA GLU A 346 -10.03 0.30 -3.31
C GLU A 346 -10.25 -0.44 -4.64
N PRO A 347 -9.96 -1.75 -4.71
CA PRO A 347 -10.03 -2.51 -5.96
C PRO A 347 -11.40 -2.57 -6.62
N SER A 348 -12.47 -2.30 -5.87
CA SER A 348 -13.83 -2.29 -6.38
C SER A 348 -14.10 -1.20 -7.43
N GLU A 349 -13.28 -0.15 -7.45
CA GLU A 349 -13.51 1.04 -8.30
C GLU A 349 -13.22 0.81 -9.79
N VAL A 350 -12.50 -0.27 -10.15
CA VAL A 350 -12.11 -0.54 -11.54
C VAL A 350 -12.78 -1.79 -12.11
N LYS A 351 -12.90 -1.82 -13.44
CA LYS A 351 -13.40 -2.98 -14.18
C LYS A 351 -12.34 -4.07 -14.26
N ALA A 352 -12.79 -5.32 -14.16
CA ALA A 352 -11.94 -6.48 -14.33
C ALA A 352 -11.45 -6.65 -15.78
N ASN A 353 -10.31 -7.32 -15.92
CA ASN A 353 -9.84 -7.80 -17.23
C ASN A 353 -10.64 -9.03 -17.70
N PRO A 354 -10.39 -9.56 -18.91
CA PRO A 354 -11.15 -10.69 -19.45
C PRO A 354 -11.11 -11.97 -18.60
N PHE A 355 -10.12 -12.17 -17.75
CA PHE A 355 -10.09 -13.29 -16.80
C PHE A 355 -10.85 -13.01 -15.49
N GLY A 356 -11.30 -11.79 -15.26
CA GLY A 356 -11.99 -11.40 -14.04
C GLY A 356 -11.08 -10.77 -12.96
N LEU A 357 -9.83 -10.48 -13.29
CA LEU A 357 -8.86 -9.85 -12.40
C LEU A 357 -8.96 -8.34 -12.47
N LYS A 358 -8.84 -7.67 -11.32
CA LYS A 358 -8.87 -6.21 -11.18
C LYS A 358 -7.51 -5.66 -10.79
N ASN A 359 -7.25 -4.40 -11.12
CA ASN A 359 -6.01 -3.69 -10.80
C ASN A 359 -4.73 -4.43 -11.23
N MET A 360 -4.78 -5.22 -12.31
CA MET A 360 -3.56 -5.79 -12.89
C MET A 360 -2.62 -4.70 -13.41
N LEU A 361 -3.16 -3.52 -13.68
CA LEU A 361 -2.42 -2.35 -14.15
C LEU A 361 -2.72 -1.17 -13.23
N GLY A 362 -1.68 -0.47 -12.75
CA GLY A 362 -1.80 0.67 -11.84
C GLY A 362 -2.09 0.26 -10.39
N ASN A 363 -2.56 1.17 -9.59
CA ASN A 363 -2.80 1.11 -8.16
C ASN A 363 -1.52 0.84 -7.36
N VAL A 364 -1.01 -0.38 -7.33
CA VAL A 364 0.31 -0.72 -6.80
C VAL A 364 1.11 -1.59 -7.76
N MET A 365 2.42 -1.40 -7.81
CA MET A 365 3.32 -2.38 -8.41
C MET A 365 3.22 -3.69 -7.62
N GLU A 366 3.29 -4.81 -8.31
CA GLU A 366 3.13 -6.12 -7.71
C GLU A 366 4.39 -6.95 -7.83
N TYR A 367 4.79 -7.59 -6.73
CA TYR A 367 5.90 -8.52 -6.72
C TYR A 367 5.63 -9.76 -7.56
N CYS A 368 6.65 -10.15 -8.34
CA CYS A 368 6.79 -11.50 -8.87
C CYS A 368 7.83 -12.28 -8.06
N SER A 369 7.76 -13.61 -8.12
CA SER A 369 8.76 -14.49 -7.48
C SER A 369 10.12 -14.44 -8.16
N ASP A 370 10.18 -13.93 -9.38
CA ASP A 370 11.38 -13.95 -10.23
C ASP A 370 12.39 -12.90 -9.81
N ARG A 371 13.66 -13.27 -9.82
CA ARG A 371 14.76 -12.32 -9.79
C ARG A 371 14.81 -11.52 -11.08
N TYR A 372 15.16 -10.24 -10.97
CA TYR A 372 15.25 -9.38 -12.14
C TYR A 372 16.58 -9.55 -12.87
N ALA A 373 16.50 -9.67 -14.19
CA ALA A 373 17.61 -9.43 -15.10
C ALA A 373 17.06 -8.77 -16.38
N ALA A 374 17.78 -7.77 -16.88
CA ALA A 374 17.37 -7.05 -18.09
C ALA A 374 17.33 -7.95 -19.33
N ASP A 375 18.16 -8.98 -19.37
CA ASP A 375 18.28 -9.95 -20.48
C ASP A 375 17.48 -11.25 -20.25
N ALA A 376 16.63 -11.31 -19.22
CA ALA A 376 15.91 -12.54 -18.83
C ALA A 376 15.15 -13.16 -20.02
N TYR A 377 14.44 -12.36 -20.80
CA TYR A 377 13.64 -12.88 -21.91
C TYR A 377 14.46 -13.49 -23.03
N SER A 378 15.74 -13.06 -23.21
CA SER A 378 16.64 -13.68 -24.17
C SER A 378 16.98 -15.14 -23.82
N LYS A 379 16.89 -15.50 -22.54
CA LYS A 379 17.20 -16.82 -22.00
C LYS A 379 16.03 -17.78 -21.98
N ILE A 380 14.80 -17.26 -22.19
CA ILE A 380 13.60 -18.10 -22.30
C ILE A 380 13.64 -18.89 -23.61
N ALA A 381 13.48 -20.20 -23.53
CA ALA A 381 13.34 -21.05 -24.70
C ALA A 381 11.99 -20.83 -25.40
N GLU A 382 11.96 -20.89 -26.71
CA GLU A 382 10.70 -20.82 -27.47
C GLU A 382 9.81 -22.02 -27.10
N GLY A 383 8.55 -21.76 -26.76
CA GLY A 383 7.58 -22.78 -26.32
C GLY A 383 7.79 -23.28 -24.88
N ALA A 384 8.63 -22.62 -24.08
CA ALA A 384 8.84 -22.99 -22.67
C ALA A 384 7.52 -23.06 -21.92
N LEU A 385 7.39 -24.07 -21.04
CA LEU A 385 6.28 -24.21 -20.11
C LEU A 385 6.67 -23.57 -18.78
N ASP A 386 5.83 -22.70 -18.26
CA ASP A 386 5.99 -22.03 -16.97
C ASP A 386 7.39 -21.44 -16.76
N PRO A 387 7.88 -20.59 -17.70
CA PRO A 387 9.23 -20.07 -17.60
C PRO A 387 9.39 -19.22 -16.33
N LYS A 388 10.55 -19.34 -15.71
CA LYS A 388 10.96 -18.57 -14.53
C LYS A 388 12.14 -17.67 -14.87
N GLY A 389 12.32 -16.63 -14.10
CA GLY A 389 13.48 -15.76 -14.17
C GLY A 389 14.78 -16.44 -13.74
N PRO A 390 15.88 -15.69 -13.67
CA PRO A 390 17.18 -16.23 -13.27
C PRO A 390 17.14 -16.73 -11.82
N GLU A 391 17.92 -17.77 -11.52
CA GLU A 391 18.00 -18.38 -10.19
C GLU A 391 18.66 -17.46 -9.15
N SER A 392 19.44 -16.49 -9.59
CA SER A 392 20.18 -15.57 -8.73
C SER A 392 20.05 -14.13 -9.21
N GLY A 393 20.16 -13.20 -8.27
CA GLY A 393 20.06 -11.75 -8.49
C GLY A 393 19.78 -11.05 -7.17
N GLU A 394 20.03 -9.76 -7.10
CA GLU A 394 19.80 -8.96 -5.90
C GLU A 394 18.36 -8.46 -5.83
N GLU A 395 17.80 -8.08 -6.96
CA GLU A 395 16.48 -7.45 -7.06
C GLU A 395 15.43 -8.39 -7.66
N PHE A 396 14.17 -8.15 -7.34
CA PHE A 396 13.03 -8.92 -7.81
C PHE A 396 12.25 -8.15 -8.88
N VAL A 397 11.60 -8.87 -9.76
CA VAL A 397 10.69 -8.28 -10.74
C VAL A 397 9.46 -7.70 -10.03
N VAL A 398 9.06 -6.50 -10.43
CA VAL A 398 7.77 -5.90 -10.09
C VAL A 398 7.04 -5.48 -11.36
N ARG A 399 5.72 -5.58 -11.35
CA ARG A 399 4.89 -5.40 -12.54
C ARG A 399 3.69 -4.50 -12.25
N GLY A 400 3.02 -4.03 -13.31
CA GLY A 400 1.75 -3.32 -13.25
C GLY A 400 1.85 -1.80 -13.19
N GLY A 401 2.92 -1.26 -12.64
CA GLY A 401 3.01 0.16 -12.31
C GLY A 401 2.14 0.53 -11.11
N ALA A 402 2.28 1.74 -10.61
CA ALA A 402 1.61 2.22 -9.40
C ALA A 402 0.65 3.38 -9.68
N TYR A 403 -0.13 3.75 -8.66
CA TYR A 403 -1.01 4.92 -8.66
C TYR A 403 -0.33 6.23 -9.05
N SER A 404 0.98 6.34 -8.87
CA SER A 404 1.78 7.52 -9.16
C SER A 404 2.42 7.51 -10.54
N ASP A 405 2.32 6.38 -11.26
CA ASP A 405 2.99 6.20 -12.53
C ASP A 405 2.16 6.72 -13.71
N ASP A 406 2.85 7.13 -14.76
CA ASP A 406 2.23 7.54 -16.01
C ASP A 406 1.69 6.34 -16.79
N ALA A 407 0.71 6.56 -17.66
CA ALA A 407 0.10 5.53 -18.49
C ALA A 407 1.13 4.74 -19.34
N SER A 408 2.29 5.30 -19.64
CA SER A 408 3.39 4.61 -20.33
C SER A 408 4.00 3.47 -19.52
N LEU A 409 3.89 3.49 -18.20
CA LEU A 409 4.45 2.51 -17.26
C LEU A 409 3.44 1.45 -16.80
N VAL A 410 2.14 1.74 -16.89
CA VAL A 410 1.08 0.79 -16.49
C VAL A 410 0.64 -0.09 -17.67
N ARG A 411 1.56 -0.58 -18.49
CA ARG A 411 1.31 -1.48 -19.63
C ARG A 411 1.50 -2.94 -19.22
N CYS A 412 0.79 -3.86 -19.89
CA CYS A 412 0.92 -5.29 -19.60
C CYS A 412 2.36 -5.80 -19.68
N ALA A 413 3.17 -5.28 -20.60
CA ALA A 413 4.55 -5.70 -20.81
C ALA A 413 5.58 -4.85 -20.06
N ALA A 414 5.19 -3.71 -19.47
CA ALA A 414 6.12 -2.84 -18.76
C ALA A 414 6.75 -3.60 -17.59
N ARG A 415 8.09 -3.53 -17.48
CA ARG A 415 8.88 -4.21 -16.47
C ARG A 415 9.52 -3.18 -15.53
N ALA A 416 9.56 -3.51 -14.26
CA ALA A 416 10.34 -2.81 -13.27
C ALA A 416 10.97 -3.84 -12.29
N HIS A 417 11.74 -3.35 -11.35
CA HIS A 417 12.36 -4.18 -10.34
C HIS A 417 12.43 -3.45 -9.00
N THR A 418 12.60 -4.19 -7.93
CA THR A 418 12.88 -3.63 -6.61
C THR A 418 14.15 -2.78 -6.66
N LYS A 419 14.24 -1.81 -5.77
CA LYS A 419 15.44 -0.98 -5.57
C LYS A 419 15.70 -0.94 -4.08
N THR A 420 16.11 -2.09 -3.54
CA THR A 420 16.13 -2.36 -2.10
C THR A 420 16.89 -1.30 -1.33
N ASP A 421 18.09 -0.91 -1.77
CA ASP A 421 18.89 0.12 -1.11
C ASP A 421 18.22 1.51 -1.14
N ASP A 422 17.60 1.87 -2.26
CA ASP A 422 16.91 3.15 -2.40
C ASP A 422 15.63 3.17 -1.55
N TRP A 423 14.92 2.06 -1.47
CA TRP A 423 13.65 1.94 -0.73
C TRP A 423 13.83 1.78 0.78
N LEU A 424 15.05 1.50 1.25
CA LEU A 424 15.45 1.45 2.65
C LEU A 424 16.37 2.62 3.04
N ARG A 425 16.49 3.63 2.22
CA ARG A 425 17.47 4.72 2.44
C ARG A 425 17.25 5.43 3.78
N THR A 426 15.99 5.75 4.10
CA THR A 426 15.65 6.48 5.34
C THR A 426 15.29 5.56 6.50
N ASP A 427 15.34 4.23 6.34
CA ASP A 427 15.11 3.31 7.44
C ASP A 427 16.22 3.49 8.51
N PRO A 428 15.85 3.85 9.76
CA PRO A 428 16.81 4.08 10.82
C PRO A 428 17.35 2.80 11.45
N GLN A 429 16.76 1.64 11.15
CA GLN A 429 17.16 0.37 11.78
C GLN A 429 18.54 -0.08 11.31
N ASN A 430 19.26 -0.76 12.21
CA ASN A 430 20.52 -1.41 11.88
C ASN A 430 20.57 -2.80 12.58
N PRO A 431 20.44 -3.91 11.83
CA PRO A 431 20.26 -3.98 10.38
C PRO A 431 18.94 -3.39 9.89
N LYS A 432 18.89 -3.06 8.58
CA LYS A 432 17.68 -2.54 7.92
C LYS A 432 16.51 -3.51 8.05
N SER A 433 15.29 -2.99 8.01
CA SER A 433 14.07 -3.80 8.10
C SER A 433 14.00 -4.82 6.96
N ILE A 434 13.71 -6.06 7.31
CA ILE A 434 13.40 -7.11 6.32
C ILE A 434 11.90 -7.18 6.02
N TRP A 435 11.07 -6.43 6.75
CA TRP A 435 9.61 -6.47 6.67
C TRP A 435 9.01 -5.29 5.93
N TRP A 436 9.58 -4.09 6.09
CA TRP A 436 8.98 -2.85 5.63
C TRP A 436 10.00 -1.99 4.90
N TYR A 437 9.60 -1.44 3.77
CA TYR A 437 10.33 -0.37 3.12
C TYR A 437 9.90 0.99 3.69
N SER A 438 10.86 1.90 3.81
CA SER A 438 10.64 3.27 4.30
C SER A 438 10.34 4.28 3.18
N ASP A 439 10.86 4.06 1.98
CA ASP A 439 10.91 5.08 0.93
C ASP A 439 10.10 4.77 -0.33
N ILE A 440 9.25 3.75 -0.29
CA ILE A 440 8.33 3.40 -1.39
C ILE A 440 6.89 3.31 -0.87
N LYS A 441 5.93 3.84 -1.63
CA LYS A 441 4.52 3.91 -1.26
C LYS A 441 3.57 3.20 -2.22
N GLY A 442 4.09 2.71 -3.33
CA GLY A 442 3.30 2.12 -4.42
C GLY A 442 3.68 0.68 -4.72
N ILE A 443 4.13 -0.09 -3.72
CA ILE A 443 4.48 -1.50 -3.87
C ILE A 443 3.59 -2.37 -2.99
N GLY A 444 3.05 -3.42 -3.57
CA GLY A 444 2.23 -4.44 -2.94
C GLY A 444 2.42 -5.78 -3.64
N PHE A 445 1.45 -6.67 -3.53
CA PHE A 445 1.51 -7.98 -4.16
C PHE A 445 0.13 -8.62 -4.27
N ARG A 446 0.01 -9.62 -5.13
CA ARG A 446 -1.11 -10.56 -5.14
C ARG A 446 -0.63 -11.99 -5.01
N VAL A 447 -1.50 -12.88 -4.59
CA VAL A 447 -1.17 -14.30 -4.41
C VAL A 447 -1.64 -15.12 -5.60
N VAL A 448 -0.91 -16.19 -5.90
CA VAL A 448 -1.37 -17.29 -6.72
C VAL A 448 -1.43 -18.56 -5.90
N CYS A 449 -2.30 -19.50 -6.31
CA CYS A 449 -2.44 -20.81 -5.70
C CYS A 449 -2.34 -21.84 -6.82
N ASP A 450 -1.54 -22.88 -6.60
CA ASP A 450 -1.46 -23.99 -7.52
C ASP A 450 -2.77 -24.76 -7.55
N VAL A 451 -3.10 -25.33 -8.70
CA VAL A 451 -4.30 -26.17 -8.83
C VAL A 451 -4.05 -27.49 -8.10
N PRO A 452 -4.93 -27.89 -7.16
CA PRO A 452 -4.79 -29.16 -6.48
C PRO A 452 -4.89 -30.34 -7.45
N ASP A 453 -4.16 -31.41 -7.15
CA ASP A 453 -4.19 -32.63 -7.96
C ASP A 453 -5.62 -33.17 -8.15
N GLY A 454 -5.94 -33.56 -9.38
CA GLY A 454 -7.22 -34.17 -9.72
C GLY A 454 -8.39 -33.19 -9.95
N ILE A 455 -8.13 -31.88 -10.00
CA ILE A 455 -9.15 -30.85 -10.27
C ILE A 455 -9.21 -30.45 -11.75
N LEU A 456 -8.13 -30.65 -12.52
CA LEU A 456 -8.07 -30.41 -13.97
C LEU A 456 -8.65 -31.55 -14.78
#